data_3bc49815c5e54db4091ec4bfef76d494
#
_entry.id   3bc49815c5e54db4091ec4bfef76d494
#
_cell.length_a   1.000
_cell.length_b   1.000
_cell.length_c   1.000
_cell.angle_alpha   90.00
_cell.angle_beta   90.00
_cell.angle_gamma   90.00
#
_symmetry.space_group_name_H-M   'P 1'
#
loop_
_entity.id
_entity.type
_entity.pdbx_description
1 polymer ?
#
loop_
_entity_poly.entity_id
_entity_poly.type
_entity_poly.pdbx_seq_one_letter_code
_entity_poly.pdbx_strand_id
1 'polypeptide(L)'
;MSGHSKFANIKHKKAANDAAKGKIFTRLGREIAVAVKEGGADPANNSKLKDIIAKAKSNNMPNDTIERSIKKAAGDLGAVNYEFVSYEGYGPKGSAIIVEALTDNKNRTASNIRNAFTKGNGSIGTQGCVSFMFDEKGFILVDKEEYEGDADELMMIALDAGAEDMSEEDDCFEIYTSPDDFSAVRENLENAGIPMAEAEVTMIPQTFVSLTDEIDIKNFQRTMDLLDDDDDVQNVYHNVEE
;
A
#
# COMPACT_ATOMS: atom_id res chain seq x y z
N MET A 1 -3.24 -19.38 -4.66
CA MET A 1 -3.53 -18.77 -5.98
C MET A 1 -3.88 -17.27 -5.90
N SER A 2 -3.37 -16.56 -4.88
CA SER A 2 -3.69 -15.13 -4.66
C SER A 2 -2.60 -14.17 -5.20
N GLY A 3 -1.41 -14.67 -5.50
CA GLY A 3 -0.28 -13.84 -5.95
C GLY A 3 -0.41 -13.28 -7.37
N HIS A 4 -1.07 -13.99 -8.27
CA HIS A 4 -1.21 -13.55 -9.67
C HIS A 4 -1.94 -12.22 -9.83
N SER A 5 -2.99 -11.97 -9.03
CA SER A 5 -3.75 -10.73 -9.14
C SER A 5 -2.96 -9.52 -8.61
N LYS A 6 -2.23 -9.68 -7.49
CA LYS A 6 -1.45 -8.59 -6.90
C LYS A 6 -0.29 -8.18 -7.81
N PHE A 7 0.44 -9.14 -8.37
CA PHE A 7 1.55 -8.88 -9.30
C PHE A 7 1.07 -8.27 -10.63
N ALA A 8 -0.04 -8.77 -11.19
CA ALA A 8 -0.65 -8.20 -12.39
C ALA A 8 -1.09 -6.75 -12.15
N ASN A 9 -1.66 -6.44 -10.99
CA ASN A 9 -2.05 -5.09 -10.60
C ASN A 9 -0.84 -4.16 -10.45
N ILE A 10 0.28 -4.67 -9.94
CA ILE A 10 1.54 -3.90 -9.86
C ILE A 10 2.07 -3.60 -11.25
N LYS A 11 2.11 -4.59 -12.17
CA LYS A 11 2.49 -4.36 -13.57
C LYS A 11 1.56 -3.33 -14.25
N HIS A 12 0.25 -3.40 -14.00
CA HIS A 12 -0.70 -2.41 -14.51
C HIS A 12 -0.51 -1.01 -13.90
N LYS A 13 -0.24 -0.91 -12.60
CA LYS A 13 0.10 0.37 -11.94
C LYS A 13 1.39 0.99 -12.50
N LYS A 14 2.43 0.19 -12.77
CA LYS A 14 3.67 0.67 -13.41
C LYS A 14 3.44 1.20 -14.85
N ALA A 15 2.45 0.67 -15.56
CA ALA A 15 2.06 1.13 -16.90
C ALA A 15 1.06 2.30 -16.90
N ALA A 16 0.68 2.81 -15.74
CA ALA A 16 -0.36 3.81 -15.58
C ALA A 16 -0.01 5.17 -16.19
N ASN A 17 -1.02 5.83 -16.73
CA ASN A 17 -1.00 7.14 -17.36
C ASN A 17 -0.51 8.26 -16.41
N ASP A 18 -0.04 9.39 -16.95
CA ASP A 18 0.50 10.53 -16.18
C ASP A 18 -0.45 11.10 -15.11
N ALA A 19 -1.76 10.98 -15.29
CA ALA A 19 -2.76 11.36 -14.29
C ALA A 19 -2.71 10.45 -13.04
N ALA A 20 -2.55 9.13 -13.23
CA ALA A 20 -2.42 8.19 -12.12
C ALA A 20 -1.10 8.39 -11.36
N LYS A 21 -0.01 8.73 -12.06
CA LYS A 21 1.26 9.10 -11.43
C LYS A 21 1.12 10.33 -10.54
N GLY A 22 0.34 11.33 -10.96
CA GLY A 22 0.07 12.54 -10.18
C GLY A 22 -0.61 12.21 -8.83
N LYS A 23 -1.59 11.31 -8.83
CA LYS A 23 -2.26 10.85 -7.59
C LYS A 23 -1.28 10.12 -6.66
N ILE A 24 -0.51 9.17 -7.20
CA ILE A 24 0.51 8.44 -6.42
C ILE A 24 1.50 9.41 -5.79
N PHE A 25 2.00 10.41 -6.54
CA PHE A 25 2.94 11.40 -6.00
C PHE A 25 2.31 12.29 -4.93
N THR A 26 1.01 12.60 -5.05
CA THR A 26 0.27 13.36 -4.02
C THR A 26 0.17 12.55 -2.72
N ARG A 27 -0.18 11.25 -2.81
CA ARG A 27 -0.25 10.32 -1.67
C ARG A 27 1.11 10.20 -0.98
N LEU A 28 2.16 9.87 -1.75
CA LEU A 28 3.53 9.76 -1.24
C LEU A 28 4.03 11.08 -0.62
N GLY A 29 3.66 12.23 -1.18
CA GLY A 29 3.98 13.53 -0.62
C GLY A 29 3.36 13.75 0.77
N ARG A 30 2.16 13.24 1.02
CA ARG A 30 1.50 13.29 2.34
C ARG A 30 2.17 12.32 3.33
N GLU A 31 2.50 11.10 2.89
CA GLU A 31 3.24 10.13 3.71
C GLU A 31 4.61 10.70 4.14
N ILE A 32 5.35 11.32 3.19
CA ILE A 32 6.62 12.01 3.49
C ILE A 32 6.39 13.11 4.54
N ALA A 33 5.35 13.93 4.38
CA ALA A 33 5.08 15.02 5.30
C ALA A 33 4.81 14.53 6.74
N VAL A 34 4.05 13.45 6.87
CA VAL A 34 3.79 12.81 8.17
C VAL A 34 5.06 12.22 8.76
N ALA A 35 5.82 11.44 7.97
CA ALA A 35 7.05 10.81 8.45
C ALA A 35 8.11 11.84 8.89
N VAL A 36 8.27 12.93 8.15
CA VAL A 36 9.19 14.04 8.53
C VAL A 36 8.75 14.71 9.82
N LYS A 37 7.44 14.88 10.02
CA LYS A 37 6.90 15.51 11.22
C LYS A 37 7.07 14.63 12.46
N GLU A 38 6.94 13.32 12.32
CA GLU A 38 7.07 12.35 13.42
C GLU A 38 8.52 12.05 13.77
N GLY A 39 9.40 11.85 12.79
CA GLY A 39 10.76 11.34 12.99
C GLY A 39 11.88 12.26 12.48
N GLY A 40 11.56 13.44 11.95
CA GLY A 40 12.55 14.38 11.40
C GLY A 40 12.88 14.11 9.92
N ALA A 41 13.59 15.08 9.31
CA ALA A 41 13.86 15.10 7.88
C ALA A 41 15.08 14.29 7.42
N ASP A 42 15.81 13.70 8.36
CA ASP A 42 17.00 12.90 8.05
C ASP A 42 16.64 11.41 7.90
N PRO A 43 16.71 10.84 6.69
CA PRO A 43 16.38 9.43 6.47
C PRO A 43 17.31 8.45 7.21
N ALA A 44 18.53 8.87 7.59
CA ALA A 44 19.45 8.04 8.35
C ALA A 44 18.94 7.77 9.78
N ASN A 45 18.13 8.69 10.31
CA ASN A 45 17.57 8.62 11.66
C ASN A 45 16.05 8.40 11.67
N ASN A 46 15.42 8.19 10.50
CA ASN A 46 13.98 8.01 10.33
C ASN A 46 13.72 6.87 9.34
N SER A 47 13.58 5.64 9.88
CA SER A 47 13.35 4.42 9.08
C SER A 47 12.07 4.52 8.25
N LYS A 48 10.97 5.05 8.83
CA LYS A 48 9.71 5.28 8.13
C LYS A 48 9.89 6.18 6.91
N LEU A 49 10.63 7.29 7.05
CA LEU A 49 10.94 8.17 5.92
C LEU A 49 11.81 7.46 4.88
N LYS A 50 12.76 6.63 5.30
CA LYS A 50 13.61 5.84 4.40
C LYS A 50 12.76 4.87 3.56
N ASP A 51 11.82 4.17 4.17
CA ASP A 51 10.90 3.24 3.47
C ASP A 51 10.00 3.97 2.47
N ILE A 52 9.44 5.13 2.86
CA ILE A 52 8.62 5.96 1.96
C ILE A 52 9.44 6.49 0.78
N ILE A 53 10.70 6.88 1.01
CA ILE A 53 11.62 7.29 -0.08
C ILE A 53 11.87 6.13 -1.04
N ALA A 54 12.09 4.90 -0.54
CA ALA A 54 12.26 3.73 -1.37
C ALA A 54 10.99 3.44 -2.20
N LYS A 55 9.80 3.49 -1.57
CA LYS A 55 8.49 3.37 -2.23
C LYS A 55 8.28 4.47 -3.28
N ALA A 56 8.70 5.71 -3.00
CA ALA A 56 8.61 6.80 -3.97
C ALA A 56 9.50 6.58 -5.20
N LYS A 57 10.71 6.09 -5.00
CA LYS A 57 11.64 5.74 -6.08
C LYS A 57 11.13 4.58 -6.93
N SER A 58 10.58 3.51 -6.33
CA SER A 58 10.00 2.38 -7.07
C SER A 58 8.78 2.81 -7.91
N ASN A 59 8.06 3.86 -7.49
CA ASN A 59 6.98 4.48 -8.26
C ASN A 59 7.47 5.58 -9.24
N ASN A 60 8.78 5.66 -9.52
CA ASN A 60 9.40 6.61 -10.43
C ASN A 60 9.17 8.09 -10.05
N MET A 61 9.03 8.41 -8.76
CA MET A 61 8.96 9.79 -8.29
C MET A 61 10.36 10.43 -8.43
N PRO A 62 10.48 11.59 -9.11
CA PRO A 62 11.78 12.23 -9.30
C PRO A 62 12.43 12.62 -7.97
N ASN A 63 13.74 12.42 -7.85
CA ASN A 63 14.49 12.75 -6.64
C ASN A 63 14.28 14.21 -6.19
N ASP A 64 14.26 15.16 -7.13
CA ASP A 64 13.99 16.58 -6.84
C ASP A 64 12.61 16.81 -6.20
N THR A 65 11.63 15.97 -6.56
CA THR A 65 10.27 16.04 -5.98
C THR A 65 10.25 15.47 -4.57
N ILE A 66 10.95 14.36 -4.34
CA ILE A 66 11.13 13.77 -3.00
C ILE A 66 11.82 14.80 -2.07
N GLU A 67 12.96 15.36 -2.50
CA GLU A 67 13.69 16.34 -1.70
C GLU A 67 12.87 17.60 -1.41
N ARG A 68 12.11 18.10 -2.39
CA ARG A 68 11.21 19.25 -2.19
C ARG A 68 10.12 18.93 -1.18
N SER A 69 9.55 17.73 -1.20
CA SER A 69 8.54 17.29 -0.24
C SER A 69 9.11 17.22 1.18
N ILE A 70 10.31 16.67 1.35
CA ILE A 70 11.02 16.63 2.64
C ILE A 70 11.32 18.03 3.14
N LYS A 71 11.91 18.90 2.30
CA LYS A 71 12.26 20.29 2.66
C LYS A 71 11.02 21.10 3.04
N LYS A 72 9.92 20.93 2.29
CA LYS A 72 8.64 21.57 2.58
C LYS A 72 8.11 21.14 3.94
N ALA A 73 8.10 19.84 4.22
CA ALA A 73 7.63 19.31 5.49
C ALA A 73 8.50 19.75 6.70
N ALA A 74 9.82 19.84 6.51
CA ALA A 74 10.77 20.27 7.55
C ALA A 74 10.74 21.76 7.84
N GLY A 75 10.41 22.60 6.84
CA GLY A 75 10.47 24.08 6.92
C GLY A 75 9.16 24.74 7.31
N ASP A 76 8.07 24.01 7.33
CA ASP A 76 6.72 24.58 7.42
C ASP A 76 6.20 24.55 8.86
N LEU A 77 6.48 25.60 9.63
CA LEU A 77 5.92 25.84 10.98
C LEU A 77 4.37 26.04 10.98
N GLY A 78 3.75 26.04 9.81
CA GLY A 78 2.29 26.11 9.58
C GLY A 78 1.77 25.03 8.66
N ALA A 79 2.52 23.92 8.47
CA ALA A 79 2.15 22.83 7.59
C ALA A 79 0.79 22.25 7.91
N VAL A 80 0.08 21.88 6.84
CA VAL A 80 -1.15 21.09 6.92
C VAL A 80 -0.93 19.89 7.83
N ASN A 81 -1.73 19.79 8.89
CA ASN A 81 -1.66 18.69 9.82
C ASN A 81 -2.47 17.54 9.27
N TYR A 82 -1.84 16.57 8.63
CA TYR A 82 -2.50 15.34 8.22
C TYR A 82 -2.70 14.43 9.42
N GLU A 83 -3.90 13.89 9.53
CA GLU A 83 -4.24 12.88 10.51
C GLU A 83 -4.57 11.57 9.79
N PHE A 84 -4.05 10.46 10.31
CA PHE A 84 -4.40 9.13 9.85
C PHE A 84 -5.79 8.76 10.35
N VAL A 85 -6.62 8.23 9.47
CA VAL A 85 -7.95 7.69 9.78
C VAL A 85 -8.16 6.42 8.98
N SER A 86 -8.77 5.43 9.62
CA SER A 86 -9.16 4.17 8.98
C SER A 86 -10.67 4.02 9.01
N TYR A 87 -11.23 3.55 7.93
CA TYR A 87 -12.65 3.22 7.79
C TYR A 87 -12.78 1.78 7.35
N GLU A 88 -13.76 1.10 7.94
CA GLU A 88 -14.05 -0.29 7.67
C GLU A 88 -15.49 -0.44 7.18
N GLY A 89 -15.73 -1.39 6.30
CA GLY A 89 -17.07 -1.62 5.80
C GLY A 89 -17.20 -2.84 4.92
N TYR A 90 -18.41 -3.04 4.46
CA TYR A 90 -18.79 -4.15 3.62
C TYR A 90 -19.18 -3.67 2.23
N GLY A 91 -18.66 -4.34 1.21
CA GLY A 91 -19.07 -4.22 -0.18
C GLY A 91 -20.09 -5.29 -0.60
N PRO A 92 -20.30 -5.47 -1.90
CA PRO A 92 -21.16 -6.51 -2.45
C PRO A 92 -20.82 -7.91 -1.92
N LYS A 93 -21.83 -8.75 -1.71
CA LYS A 93 -21.69 -10.13 -1.16
C LYS A 93 -21.03 -10.19 0.22
N GLY A 94 -20.99 -9.07 0.95
CA GLY A 94 -20.34 -9.01 2.25
C GLY A 94 -18.80 -9.01 2.16
N SER A 95 -18.24 -8.62 1.01
CA SER A 95 -16.81 -8.41 0.88
C SER A 95 -16.32 -7.38 1.90
N ALA A 96 -15.19 -7.66 2.53
CA ALA A 96 -14.58 -6.78 3.50
C ALA A 96 -13.72 -5.72 2.80
N ILE A 97 -13.84 -4.46 3.23
CA ILE A 97 -13.07 -3.34 2.69
C ILE A 97 -12.54 -2.50 3.84
N ILE A 98 -11.24 -2.24 3.84
CA ILE A 98 -10.56 -1.30 4.74
C ILE A 98 -10.04 -0.15 3.89
N VAL A 99 -10.28 1.08 4.34
CA VAL A 99 -9.82 2.31 3.67
C VAL A 99 -8.96 3.11 4.64
N GLU A 100 -7.72 3.32 4.31
CA GLU A 100 -6.80 4.18 5.04
C GLU A 100 -6.69 5.53 4.36
N ALA A 101 -6.75 6.59 5.13
CA ALA A 101 -6.67 7.95 4.62
C ALA A 101 -5.75 8.83 5.48
N LEU A 102 -5.04 9.75 4.81
CA LEU A 102 -4.34 10.88 5.42
C LEU A 102 -5.07 12.17 5.07
N THR A 103 -5.69 12.79 6.05
CA THR A 103 -6.56 13.93 5.81
C THR A 103 -6.29 15.11 6.75
N ASP A 104 -6.51 16.30 6.24
CA ASP A 104 -6.60 17.55 6.99
C ASP A 104 -8.04 17.87 7.44
N ASN A 105 -9.04 17.06 6.96
CA ASN A 105 -10.45 17.27 7.27
C ASN A 105 -11.23 15.94 7.34
N LYS A 106 -11.27 15.35 8.53
CA LYS A 106 -11.97 14.08 8.79
C LYS A 106 -13.43 14.04 8.35
N ASN A 107 -14.15 15.17 8.46
CA ASN A 107 -15.58 15.23 8.10
C ASN A 107 -15.76 15.13 6.58
N ARG A 108 -14.92 15.81 5.81
CA ARG A 108 -14.90 15.71 4.35
C ARG A 108 -14.62 14.27 3.93
N THR A 109 -13.53 13.69 4.41
CA THR A 109 -13.10 12.34 4.08
C THR A 109 -14.17 11.30 4.47
N ALA A 110 -14.71 11.36 5.67
CA ALA A 110 -15.79 10.47 6.12
C ALA A 110 -17.04 10.54 5.21
N SER A 111 -17.38 11.75 4.74
CA SER A 111 -18.51 11.95 3.82
C SER A 111 -18.24 11.34 2.44
N ASN A 112 -17.03 11.54 1.91
CA ASN A 112 -16.62 11.00 0.61
C ASN A 112 -16.60 9.47 0.63
N ILE A 113 -15.95 8.88 1.64
CA ILE A 113 -15.85 7.43 1.78
C ILE A 113 -17.24 6.80 1.95
N ARG A 114 -18.12 7.39 2.80
CA ARG A 114 -19.51 6.93 2.93
C ARG A 114 -20.26 6.97 1.61
N ASN A 115 -20.08 8.03 0.82
CA ASN A 115 -20.67 8.15 -0.51
C ASN A 115 -20.14 7.07 -1.46
N ALA A 116 -18.85 6.75 -1.44
CA ALA A 116 -18.26 5.69 -2.25
C ALA A 116 -18.89 4.34 -1.95
N PHE A 117 -18.94 3.94 -0.67
CA PHE A 117 -19.59 2.70 -0.25
C PHE A 117 -21.07 2.66 -0.66
N THR A 118 -21.83 3.72 -0.38
CA THR A 118 -23.26 3.78 -0.71
C THR A 118 -23.52 3.65 -2.21
N LYS A 119 -22.71 4.31 -3.06
CA LYS A 119 -22.84 4.22 -4.52
C LYS A 119 -22.46 2.86 -5.09
N GLY A 120 -21.62 2.12 -4.40
CA GLY A 120 -21.26 0.74 -4.72
C GLY A 120 -22.14 -0.31 -4.03
N ASN A 121 -23.31 0.09 -3.50
CA ASN A 121 -24.23 -0.79 -2.78
C ASN A 121 -23.59 -1.49 -1.55
N GLY A 122 -22.62 -0.83 -0.94
CA GLY A 122 -21.97 -1.22 0.29
C GLY A 122 -22.36 -0.34 1.48
N SER A 123 -21.76 -0.58 2.61
CA SER A 123 -21.98 0.18 3.85
C SER A 123 -20.74 0.28 4.70
N ILE A 124 -20.50 1.45 5.30
CA ILE A 124 -19.49 1.61 6.35
C ILE A 124 -20.00 0.97 7.63
N GLY A 125 -19.14 0.19 8.28
CA GLY A 125 -19.37 -0.39 9.59
C GLY A 125 -18.70 0.40 10.72
N THR A 126 -18.66 -0.20 11.88
CA THR A 126 -17.88 0.30 13.01
C THR A 126 -16.43 -0.15 12.89
N GLN A 127 -15.51 0.58 13.52
CA GLN A 127 -14.11 0.17 13.57
C GLN A 127 -13.99 -1.24 14.20
N GLY A 128 -13.17 -2.10 13.58
CA GLY A 128 -13.01 -3.50 13.97
C GLY A 128 -14.02 -4.45 13.32
N CYS A 129 -14.94 -3.98 12.44
CA CYS A 129 -15.95 -4.85 11.86
C CYS A 129 -15.42 -5.80 10.78
N VAL A 130 -14.30 -5.48 10.12
CA VAL A 130 -13.67 -6.32 9.09
C VAL A 130 -12.17 -6.49 9.28
N SER A 131 -11.49 -5.66 10.07
CA SER A 131 -10.03 -5.72 10.23
C SER A 131 -9.53 -7.06 10.77
N PHE A 132 -10.35 -7.78 11.58
CA PHE A 132 -10.02 -9.13 12.05
C PHE A 132 -9.91 -10.19 10.93
N MET A 133 -10.35 -9.87 9.73
CA MET A 133 -10.27 -10.74 8.53
C MET A 133 -8.96 -10.55 7.76
N PHE A 134 -8.09 -9.66 8.22
CA PHE A 134 -6.83 -9.33 7.59
C PHE A 134 -5.68 -9.47 8.58
N ASP A 135 -4.53 -9.88 8.07
CA ASP A 135 -3.26 -9.86 8.79
C ASP A 135 -2.42 -8.69 8.29
N GLU A 136 -1.93 -7.84 9.20
CA GLU A 136 -0.95 -6.82 8.85
C GLU A 136 0.43 -7.47 8.72
N LYS A 137 1.06 -7.36 7.55
CA LYS A 137 2.35 -7.97 7.24
C LYS A 137 3.24 -7.00 6.47
N GLY A 138 4.55 -7.09 6.69
CA GLY A 138 5.50 -6.61 5.71
C GLY A 138 5.46 -7.53 4.49
N PHE A 139 5.32 -6.94 3.32
CA PHE A 139 5.24 -7.64 2.04
C PHE A 139 6.28 -7.09 1.08
N ILE A 140 7.10 -7.99 0.52
CA ILE A 140 8.13 -7.64 -0.46
C ILE A 140 7.95 -8.58 -1.65
N LEU A 141 7.84 -7.99 -2.84
CA LEU A 141 7.67 -8.71 -4.09
C LEU A 141 8.92 -8.59 -4.93
N VAL A 142 9.42 -9.75 -5.38
CA VAL A 142 10.58 -9.86 -6.28
C VAL A 142 10.09 -10.44 -7.60
N ASP A 143 10.27 -9.68 -8.69
CA ASP A 143 9.93 -10.13 -10.04
C ASP A 143 10.97 -11.14 -10.54
N LYS A 144 10.53 -12.33 -10.98
CA LYS A 144 11.43 -13.38 -11.51
C LYS A 144 12.17 -12.94 -12.78
N GLU A 145 11.62 -11.99 -13.53
CA GLU A 145 12.31 -11.44 -14.72
C GLU A 145 13.48 -10.52 -14.34
N GLU A 146 13.46 -9.91 -13.15
CA GLU A 146 14.49 -8.99 -12.67
C GLU A 146 15.50 -9.67 -11.71
N TYR A 147 15.22 -10.90 -11.22
CA TYR A 147 16.08 -11.64 -10.32
C TYR A 147 16.80 -12.78 -11.05
N GLU A 148 18.13 -12.75 -11.07
CA GLU A 148 18.95 -13.73 -11.80
C GLU A 148 19.29 -15.00 -10.99
N GLY A 149 19.00 -15.05 -9.66
CA GLY A 149 19.25 -16.18 -8.78
C GLY A 149 18.13 -17.23 -8.81
N ASP A 150 18.31 -18.31 -8.07
CA ASP A 150 17.28 -19.33 -7.91
C ASP A 150 16.43 -19.10 -6.63
N ALA A 151 15.31 -19.84 -6.53
CA ALA A 151 14.37 -19.72 -5.42
C ALA A 151 15.00 -20.09 -4.07
N ASP A 152 15.83 -21.13 -4.04
CA ASP A 152 16.46 -21.61 -2.81
C ASP A 152 17.48 -20.59 -2.28
N GLU A 153 18.24 -19.95 -3.19
CA GLU A 153 19.17 -18.88 -2.85
C GLU A 153 18.42 -17.67 -2.28
N LEU A 154 17.35 -17.23 -2.95
CA LEU A 154 16.53 -16.12 -2.46
C LEU A 154 15.90 -16.41 -1.11
N MET A 155 15.40 -17.64 -0.90
CA MET A 155 14.82 -18.05 0.38
C MET A 155 15.86 -17.98 1.51
N MET A 156 17.09 -18.45 1.28
CA MET A 156 18.15 -18.35 2.28
C MET A 156 18.46 -16.88 2.61
N ILE A 157 18.61 -16.04 1.59
CA ILE A 157 18.87 -14.60 1.77
C ILE A 157 17.72 -13.93 2.53
N ALA A 158 16.46 -14.25 2.20
CA ALA A 158 15.29 -13.67 2.84
C ALA A 158 15.19 -14.07 4.33
N LEU A 159 15.38 -15.35 4.64
CA LEU A 159 15.37 -15.84 6.03
C LEU A 159 16.54 -15.26 6.85
N ASP A 160 17.73 -15.18 6.27
CA ASP A 160 18.90 -14.55 6.92
C ASP A 160 18.68 -13.04 7.13
N ALA A 161 17.93 -12.39 6.25
CA ALA A 161 17.52 -11.00 6.39
C ALA A 161 16.49 -10.78 7.51
N GLY A 162 15.79 -11.84 7.95
CA GLY A 162 14.78 -11.80 9.01
C GLY A 162 13.34 -11.94 8.51
N ALA A 163 13.12 -12.41 7.28
CA ALA A 163 11.79 -12.71 6.78
C ALA A 163 11.15 -13.88 7.57
N GLU A 164 9.82 -13.83 7.71
CA GLU A 164 9.05 -14.91 8.34
C GLU A 164 8.77 -16.07 7.39
N ASP A 165 8.51 -15.74 6.13
CA ASP A 165 8.11 -16.71 5.10
C ASP A 165 8.40 -16.17 3.70
N MET A 166 8.48 -17.08 2.72
CA MET A 166 8.57 -16.77 1.31
C MET A 166 7.73 -17.78 0.51
N SER A 167 6.90 -17.30 -0.38
CA SER A 167 6.22 -18.12 -1.38
C SER A 167 6.77 -17.88 -2.78
N GLU A 168 6.78 -18.93 -3.57
CA GLU A 168 7.12 -18.89 -4.98
C GLU A 168 5.83 -18.96 -5.81
N GLU A 169 5.58 -17.93 -6.60
CA GLU A 169 4.49 -17.85 -7.56
C GLU A 169 5.02 -18.01 -8.98
N ASP A 170 4.14 -18.07 -9.99
CA ASP A 170 4.57 -18.32 -11.37
C ASP A 170 5.56 -17.26 -11.88
N ASP A 171 5.29 -15.98 -11.63
CA ASP A 171 6.04 -14.85 -12.17
C ASP A 171 6.84 -14.05 -11.10
N CYS A 172 6.68 -14.37 -9.82
CA CYS A 172 7.30 -13.62 -8.75
C CYS A 172 7.59 -14.47 -7.52
N PHE A 173 8.36 -13.88 -6.59
CA PHE A 173 8.50 -14.36 -5.21
C PHE A 173 7.85 -13.35 -4.28
N GLU A 174 7.11 -13.85 -3.29
CA GLU A 174 6.48 -13.03 -2.24
C GLU A 174 7.17 -13.33 -0.92
N ILE A 175 7.75 -12.30 -0.31
CA ILE A 175 8.45 -12.39 0.97
C ILE A 175 7.62 -11.68 2.02
N TYR A 176 7.42 -12.35 3.15
CA TYR A 176 6.59 -11.87 4.25
C TYR A 176 7.41 -11.62 5.51
N THR A 177 7.12 -10.53 6.20
CA THR A 177 7.76 -10.17 7.47
C THR A 177 6.71 -9.76 8.50
N SER A 178 7.10 -9.66 9.77
CA SER A 178 6.31 -8.87 10.70
C SER A 178 6.33 -7.39 10.28
N PRO A 179 5.31 -6.58 10.62
CA PRO A 179 5.32 -5.15 10.35
C PRO A 179 6.53 -4.44 11.01
N ASP A 180 6.91 -4.89 12.21
CA ASP A 180 8.00 -4.28 13.00
C ASP A 180 9.38 -4.54 12.37
N ASP A 181 9.58 -5.72 11.77
CA ASP A 181 10.86 -6.13 11.17
C ASP A 181 10.99 -5.69 9.70
N PHE A 182 9.89 -5.25 9.07
CA PHE A 182 9.83 -4.91 7.65
C PHE A 182 10.96 -3.99 7.19
N SER A 183 11.19 -2.89 7.89
CA SER A 183 12.23 -1.91 7.49
C SER A 183 13.63 -2.53 7.50
N ALA A 184 13.94 -3.36 8.50
CA ALA A 184 15.24 -4.02 8.60
C ALA A 184 15.42 -5.08 7.51
N VAL A 185 14.39 -5.90 7.27
CA VAL A 185 14.42 -6.93 6.23
C VAL A 185 14.56 -6.31 4.84
N ARG A 186 13.75 -5.28 4.53
CA ARG A 186 13.84 -4.55 3.27
C ARG A 186 15.24 -3.99 3.04
N GLU A 187 15.86 -3.38 4.07
CA GLU A 187 17.21 -2.84 3.97
C GLU A 187 18.27 -3.93 3.76
N ASN A 188 18.14 -5.06 4.45
CA ASN A 188 19.03 -6.19 4.29
C ASN A 188 18.96 -6.78 2.87
N LEU A 189 17.75 -6.92 2.31
CA LEU A 189 17.57 -7.39 0.94
C LEU A 189 18.11 -6.38 -0.08
N GLU A 190 17.91 -5.06 0.13
CA GLU A 190 18.51 -4.02 -0.71
C GLU A 190 20.03 -4.09 -0.70
N ASN A 191 20.65 -4.28 0.48
CA ASN A 191 22.10 -4.43 0.62
C ASN A 191 22.64 -5.74 0.00
N ALA A 192 21.81 -6.79 -0.05
CA ALA A 192 22.13 -8.04 -0.75
C ALA A 192 21.94 -7.92 -2.28
N GLY A 193 21.45 -6.78 -2.77
CA GLY A 193 21.25 -6.52 -4.19
C GLY A 193 19.99 -7.17 -4.77
N ILE A 194 19.02 -7.55 -3.94
CA ILE A 194 17.78 -8.15 -4.40
C ILE A 194 16.87 -7.06 -5.01
N PRO A 195 16.44 -7.20 -6.29
CA PRO A 195 15.53 -6.26 -6.93
C PRO A 195 14.12 -6.42 -6.35
N MET A 196 13.60 -5.38 -5.73
CA MET A 196 12.26 -5.38 -5.15
C MET A 196 11.30 -4.58 -6.05
N ALA A 197 10.32 -5.26 -6.63
CA ALA A 197 9.29 -4.62 -7.45
C ALA A 197 8.30 -3.81 -6.61
N GLU A 198 7.99 -4.32 -5.40
CA GLU A 198 7.20 -3.64 -4.37
C GLU A 198 7.73 -4.02 -2.98
N ALA A 199 7.65 -3.09 -2.04
CA ALA A 199 7.97 -3.34 -0.64
C ALA A 199 7.16 -2.37 0.23
N GLU A 200 6.25 -2.92 1.04
CA GLU A 200 5.36 -2.13 1.91
C GLU A 200 4.82 -2.97 3.07
N VAL A 201 4.34 -2.29 4.12
CA VAL A 201 3.47 -2.93 5.11
C VAL A 201 2.05 -2.87 4.57
N THR A 202 1.35 -3.99 4.55
CA THR A 202 0.04 -4.15 3.90
C THR A 202 -0.89 -5.06 4.69
N MET A 203 -2.19 -4.98 4.41
CA MET A 203 -3.21 -5.85 4.98
C MET A 203 -3.48 -7.02 4.04
N ILE A 204 -3.24 -8.25 4.48
CA ILE A 204 -3.43 -9.47 3.70
C ILE A 204 -4.70 -10.17 4.17
N PRO A 205 -5.69 -10.39 3.29
CA PRO A 205 -6.91 -11.05 3.68
C PRO A 205 -6.67 -12.54 3.98
N GLN A 206 -7.25 -13.03 5.09
CA GLN A 206 -7.20 -14.44 5.48
C GLN A 206 -8.18 -15.32 4.65
N THR A 207 -9.22 -14.70 4.11
CA THR A 207 -10.25 -15.39 3.30
C THR A 207 -10.69 -14.48 2.16
N PHE A 208 -11.02 -15.07 1.01
CA PHE A 208 -11.44 -14.35 -0.18
C PHE A 208 -12.92 -14.54 -0.49
N VAL A 209 -13.50 -13.56 -1.19
CA VAL A 209 -14.88 -13.57 -1.70
C VAL A 209 -14.83 -13.43 -3.21
N SER A 210 -15.38 -14.42 -3.93
CA SER A 210 -15.53 -14.35 -5.39
C SER A 210 -16.81 -13.62 -5.76
N LEU A 211 -16.71 -12.59 -6.58
CA LEU A 211 -17.84 -11.90 -7.18
C LEU A 211 -18.11 -12.48 -8.58
N THR A 212 -19.27 -13.12 -8.75
CA THR A 212 -19.67 -13.76 -10.03
C THR A 212 -20.81 -13.06 -10.73
N ASP A 213 -21.56 -12.21 -10.01
CA ASP A 213 -22.67 -11.44 -10.57
C ASP A 213 -22.16 -10.12 -11.16
N GLU A 214 -22.55 -9.80 -12.40
CA GLU A 214 -22.10 -8.58 -13.09
C GLU A 214 -22.48 -7.30 -12.37
N ILE A 215 -23.59 -7.29 -11.63
CA ILE A 215 -24.04 -6.11 -10.88
C ILE A 215 -23.13 -5.92 -9.66
N ASP A 216 -22.78 -7.01 -8.96
CA ASP A 216 -21.90 -6.97 -7.80
C ASP A 216 -20.48 -6.54 -8.22
N ILE A 217 -19.97 -7.07 -9.34
CA ILE A 217 -18.67 -6.64 -9.91
C ILE A 217 -18.67 -5.15 -10.24
N LYS A 218 -19.73 -4.65 -10.93
CA LYS A 218 -19.84 -3.22 -11.26
C LYS A 218 -19.95 -2.33 -10.02
N ASN A 219 -20.69 -2.78 -9.02
CA ASN A 219 -20.83 -2.05 -7.76
C ASN A 219 -19.51 -1.98 -7.00
N PHE A 220 -18.79 -3.10 -6.93
CA PHE A 220 -17.47 -3.17 -6.32
C PHE A 220 -16.48 -2.23 -7.04
N GLN A 221 -16.38 -2.36 -8.38
CA GLN A 221 -15.52 -1.49 -9.18
C GLN A 221 -15.82 -0.01 -8.97
N ARG A 222 -17.11 0.35 -8.93
CA ARG A 222 -17.54 1.72 -8.65
C ARG A 222 -17.09 2.23 -7.29
N THR A 223 -17.08 1.35 -6.26
CA THR A 223 -16.54 1.71 -4.96
C THR A 223 -15.04 1.99 -5.07
N MET A 224 -14.29 1.08 -5.71
CA MET A 224 -12.84 1.23 -5.88
C MET A 224 -12.48 2.50 -6.66
N ASP A 225 -13.17 2.77 -7.77
CA ASP A 225 -12.94 3.98 -8.58
C ASP A 225 -13.15 5.26 -7.76
N LEU A 226 -14.22 5.32 -6.97
CA LEU A 226 -14.52 6.50 -6.15
C LEU A 226 -13.56 6.69 -4.99
N LEU A 227 -13.04 5.60 -4.42
CA LEU A 227 -12.01 5.65 -3.38
C LEU A 227 -10.65 6.04 -3.98
N ASP A 228 -10.32 5.52 -5.17
CA ASP A 228 -9.08 5.91 -5.87
C ASP A 228 -9.09 7.37 -6.31
N ASP A 229 -10.24 7.93 -6.63
CA ASP A 229 -10.39 9.34 -7.00
C ASP A 229 -10.28 10.31 -5.81
N ASP A 230 -10.32 9.83 -4.57
CA ASP A 230 -10.18 10.68 -3.38
C ASP A 230 -8.70 10.83 -3.00
N ASP A 231 -8.20 12.06 -3.05
CA ASP A 231 -6.80 12.40 -2.70
C ASP A 231 -6.45 12.13 -1.23
N ASP A 232 -7.44 12.03 -0.34
CA ASP A 232 -7.21 11.74 1.07
C ASP A 232 -6.97 10.24 1.30
N VAL A 233 -7.48 9.36 0.41
CA VAL A 233 -7.30 7.91 0.50
C VAL A 233 -5.87 7.54 0.11
N GLN A 234 -5.21 6.79 0.98
CA GLN A 234 -3.86 6.28 0.77
C GLN A 234 -3.89 4.84 0.26
N ASN A 235 -4.55 3.97 1.02
CA ASN A 235 -4.64 2.54 0.72
C ASN A 235 -6.09 2.08 0.80
N VAL A 236 -6.44 1.10 -0.03
CA VAL A 236 -7.70 0.36 0.04
C VAL A 236 -7.35 -1.13 0.02
N TYR A 237 -7.76 -1.84 1.06
CA TYR A 237 -7.58 -3.28 1.15
C TYR A 237 -8.94 -3.95 1.07
N HIS A 238 -9.01 -5.07 0.40
CA HIS A 238 -10.25 -5.84 0.26
C HIS A 238 -9.97 -7.34 0.13
N ASN A 239 -10.98 -8.14 0.39
CA ASN A 239 -10.90 -9.59 0.27
C ASN A 239 -11.65 -10.14 -0.96
N VAL A 240 -11.95 -9.31 -1.94
CA VAL A 240 -12.50 -9.76 -3.23
C VAL A 240 -11.38 -10.42 -4.02
N GLU A 241 -11.64 -11.65 -4.49
CA GLU A 241 -10.76 -12.38 -5.39
C GLU A 241 -10.81 -11.73 -6.79
N GLU A 242 -9.66 -11.39 -7.33
CA GLU A 242 -9.52 -10.74 -8.65
C GLU A 242 -9.26 -11.77 -9.76
#